data_5aaf77d9849c7f745f79cb8429a1f300
#
_entry.id   5aaf77d9849c7f745f79cb8429a1f300
#
_cell.length_a   1.000
_cell.length_b   1.000
_cell.length_c   1.000
_cell.angle_alpha   90.00
_cell.angle_beta   90.00
_cell.angle_gamma   90.00
#
_symmetry.space_group_name_H-M   'P 1'
#
loop_
_entity.id
_entity.type
_entity.pdbx_description
1 polymer ?
#
loop_
_entity_poly.entity_id
_entity_poly.type
_entity_poly.pdbx_seq_one_letter_code
_entity_poly.pdbx_strand_id
1 'polypeptide(L)'
;MMKTLLKSIFIVGAASLISACSTPANREGEAGSSDEQLNIPECVVTAPPDSLGLDSFYVKYVNVNGLPLVSSWRVPDSAFVAAHRTLYAMTCMLKPEVLDAMIKAHARIAIMARYEGTTDIPEHRYLVNDTSLNWDLRARGLGGTIDEPLTSCAEENVLAYQIDKYHAEDILIHEFAHAIHCIGLMIAEPDFDQRLKQCYEKAKAAGILDNTYRITDKEEYFAEAVQDWFNVNAEMPHTDGKHNWCNTREELKDYDPDLYALLAEHFPETDMQISKHKKTNEIGRY
;
A
#
# COMPACT_ATOMS: atom_id res chain seq x y z
N MET A 1 4.51 11.48 29.26
CA MET A 1 4.64 10.02 29.06
C MET A 1 4.50 9.78 27.57
N MET A 2 5.61 9.76 26.86
CA MET A 2 5.66 9.50 25.42
C MET A 2 5.35 8.02 25.19
N LYS A 3 4.18 7.71 24.61
CA LYS A 3 3.94 6.38 24.03
C LYS A 3 4.60 6.38 22.66
N THR A 4 5.73 5.75 22.58
CA THR A 4 6.38 5.43 21.31
C THR A 4 5.46 4.47 20.55
N LEU A 5 4.78 4.96 19.51
CA LEU A 5 4.13 4.07 18.53
C LEU A 5 5.27 3.32 17.82
N LEU A 6 5.34 2.01 18.05
CA LEU A 6 6.22 1.16 17.25
C LEU A 6 5.77 1.24 15.80
N LYS A 7 6.63 1.74 14.93
CA LYS A 7 6.43 1.65 13.48
C LYS A 7 6.48 0.17 13.11
N SER A 8 5.37 -0.35 12.60
CA SER A 8 5.30 -1.70 12.04
C SER A 8 6.24 -1.80 10.85
N ILE A 9 7.17 -2.72 10.89
CA ILE A 9 8.29 -2.78 9.96
C ILE A 9 8.34 -4.14 9.30
N PHE A 10 8.22 -4.18 7.99
CA PHE A 10 8.39 -5.38 7.17
C PHE A 10 9.71 -6.10 7.43
N ILE A 11 9.68 -7.33 7.98
CA ILE A 11 10.86 -8.17 8.16
C ILE A 11 10.97 -9.18 7.02
N VAL A 12 11.84 -8.92 6.05
CA VAL A 12 12.18 -9.89 4.99
C VAL A 12 13.41 -10.70 5.41
N GLY A 13 13.19 -11.92 5.84
CA GLY A 13 14.25 -12.93 5.96
C GLY A 13 14.34 -13.69 4.64
N ALA A 14 15.49 -13.62 3.95
CA ALA A 14 15.76 -14.41 2.77
C ALA A 14 16.08 -15.86 3.15
N ALA A 15 15.26 -16.81 2.71
CA ALA A 15 15.62 -18.21 2.65
C ALA A 15 15.39 -18.72 1.21
N SER A 16 16.49 -18.95 0.48
CA SER A 16 16.47 -19.55 -0.84
C SER A 16 16.26 -21.05 -0.71
N LEU A 17 15.20 -21.59 -1.31
CA LEU A 17 15.09 -23.02 -1.64
C LEU A 17 14.53 -23.16 -3.05
N ILE A 18 15.36 -23.75 -3.89
CA ILE A 18 15.06 -24.14 -5.28
C ILE A 18 14.28 -25.44 -5.22
N SER A 19 13.13 -25.54 -5.88
CA SER A 19 12.57 -26.82 -6.34
C SER A 19 11.74 -26.66 -7.60
N ALA A 20 11.84 -27.68 -8.43
CA ALA A 20 11.52 -27.71 -9.84
C ALA A 20 10.05 -28.00 -10.15
N CYS A 21 9.65 -27.47 -11.31
CA CYS A 21 8.61 -27.85 -12.30
C CYS A 21 7.57 -28.91 -11.95
N SER A 22 6.30 -28.53 -12.11
CA SER A 22 5.36 -29.29 -12.96
C SER A 22 4.17 -28.39 -13.35
N THR A 23 3.93 -28.27 -14.64
CA THR A 23 2.79 -27.59 -15.27
C THR A 23 1.50 -28.38 -15.11
N PRO A 24 0.37 -27.74 -14.91
CA PRO A 24 -0.87 -28.25 -15.46
C PRO A 24 -1.65 -27.21 -16.29
N ALA A 25 -2.32 -27.78 -17.23
CA ALA A 25 -3.13 -27.35 -18.31
C ALA A 25 -4.09 -26.15 -18.09
N ASN A 26 -4.21 -25.39 -19.22
CA ASN A 26 -5.24 -24.41 -19.53
C ASN A 26 -6.65 -24.76 -19.03
N ARG A 27 -7.24 -23.83 -18.31
CA ARG A 27 -8.67 -23.58 -18.33
C ARG A 27 -8.88 -22.12 -18.70
N GLU A 28 -9.23 -21.89 -19.96
CA GLU A 28 -9.86 -20.65 -20.40
C GLU A 28 -11.28 -20.64 -19.83
N GLY A 29 -11.48 -19.85 -18.79
CA GLY A 29 -12.78 -19.44 -18.28
C GLY A 29 -12.94 -17.97 -18.61
N GLU A 30 -13.87 -17.64 -19.51
CA GLU A 30 -14.31 -16.28 -19.75
C GLU A 30 -14.90 -15.70 -18.44
N ALA A 31 -14.09 -14.92 -17.73
CA ALA A 31 -14.58 -14.06 -16.64
C ALA A 31 -15.20 -12.82 -17.29
N GLY A 32 -16.49 -12.70 -17.20
CA GLY A 32 -17.19 -11.47 -17.54
C GLY A 32 -16.68 -10.34 -16.65
N SER A 33 -15.99 -9.36 -17.24
CA SER A 33 -15.50 -8.18 -16.55
C SER A 33 -16.70 -7.25 -16.23
N SER A 34 -17.05 -7.16 -14.98
CA SER A 34 -17.81 -6.03 -14.45
C SER A 34 -16.85 -4.92 -14.05
N ASP A 35 -16.00 -4.49 -14.98
CA ASP A 35 -15.20 -3.28 -14.81
C ASP A 35 -16.14 -2.06 -14.91
N GLU A 36 -16.66 -1.61 -13.79
CA GLU A 36 -17.06 -0.21 -13.66
C GLU A 36 -15.77 0.59 -13.80
N GLN A 37 -15.51 1.07 -15.00
CA GLN A 37 -14.30 1.86 -15.31
C GLN A 37 -14.36 3.13 -14.47
N LEU A 38 -13.54 3.20 -13.42
CA LEU A 38 -13.34 4.44 -12.68
C LEU A 38 -12.96 5.56 -13.65
N ASN A 39 -13.72 6.66 -13.65
CA ASN A 39 -13.38 7.82 -14.43
C ASN A 39 -12.23 8.59 -13.78
N ILE A 40 -11.01 8.06 -13.95
CA ILE A 40 -9.79 8.60 -13.36
C ILE A 40 -9.38 9.87 -14.10
N PRO A 41 -9.21 11.01 -13.43
CA PRO A 41 -8.73 12.25 -14.06
C PRO A 41 -7.36 12.07 -14.71
N GLU A 42 -7.07 12.93 -15.68
CA GLU A 42 -5.74 12.95 -16.31
C GLU A 42 -4.66 13.27 -15.28
N CYS A 43 -3.58 12.50 -15.30
CA CYS A 43 -2.41 12.71 -14.45
C CYS A 43 -1.46 13.72 -15.12
N VAL A 44 -1.41 14.93 -14.59
CA VAL A 44 -0.52 16.00 -15.10
C VAL A 44 0.58 16.27 -14.08
N VAL A 45 1.81 15.87 -14.41
CA VAL A 45 2.99 16.09 -13.55
C VAL A 45 3.46 17.54 -13.70
N THR A 46 3.59 18.23 -12.56
CA THR A 46 4.03 19.63 -12.50
C THR A 46 5.08 19.82 -11.41
N ALA A 47 5.60 21.04 -11.25
CA ALA A 47 6.32 21.41 -10.04
C ALA A 47 5.33 21.56 -8.86
N PRO A 48 5.76 21.25 -7.62
CA PRO A 48 4.93 21.49 -6.44
C PRO A 48 4.60 22.99 -6.30
N PRO A 49 3.37 23.36 -5.90
CA PRO A 49 3.05 24.72 -5.53
C PRO A 49 3.85 25.18 -4.31
N ASP A 50 4.38 26.40 -4.31
CA ASP A 50 5.12 26.98 -3.18
C ASP A 50 4.31 26.99 -1.87
N SER A 51 2.98 27.08 -1.97
CA SER A 51 2.08 27.05 -0.82
C SER A 51 2.11 25.76 -0.01
N LEU A 52 2.64 24.67 -0.57
CA LEU A 52 2.80 23.39 0.14
C LEU A 52 4.01 23.40 1.08
N GLY A 53 4.96 24.35 0.93
CA GLY A 53 6.14 24.47 1.78
C GLY A 53 7.01 23.22 1.86
N LEU A 54 7.08 22.44 0.77
CA LEU A 54 7.83 21.19 0.70
C LEU A 54 9.34 21.39 0.66
N ASP A 55 10.09 20.38 1.11
CA ASP A 55 11.56 20.35 0.94
C ASP A 55 11.91 20.46 -0.57
N SER A 56 13.03 21.12 -0.88
CA SER A 56 13.53 21.29 -2.24
C SER A 56 13.91 19.98 -2.97
N PHE A 57 13.95 18.88 -2.26
CA PHE A 57 14.07 17.54 -2.82
C PHE A 57 12.89 17.23 -3.77
N TYR A 58 11.69 17.70 -3.42
CA TYR A 58 10.49 17.47 -4.22
C TYR A 58 10.37 18.48 -5.36
N VAL A 59 10.53 18.00 -6.57
CA VAL A 59 10.44 18.82 -7.78
C VAL A 59 9.35 18.38 -8.74
N LYS A 60 8.71 17.23 -8.46
CA LYS A 60 7.57 16.72 -9.20
C LYS A 60 6.37 16.56 -8.28
N TYR A 61 5.19 16.86 -8.79
CA TYR A 61 3.94 16.88 -8.04
C TYR A 61 2.74 16.53 -8.92
N VAL A 62 1.80 15.81 -8.32
CA VAL A 62 0.43 15.61 -8.82
C VAL A 62 -0.53 15.76 -7.64
N ASN A 63 -1.69 16.36 -7.86
CA ASN A 63 -2.78 16.36 -6.88
C ASN A 63 -3.66 15.12 -7.07
N VAL A 64 -3.84 14.35 -6.00
CA VAL A 64 -4.75 13.20 -5.98
C VAL A 64 -5.85 13.45 -4.94
N ASN A 65 -7.01 13.91 -5.37
CA ASN A 65 -8.14 14.23 -4.49
C ASN A 65 -7.78 15.13 -3.29
N GLY A 66 -6.90 16.11 -3.51
CA GLY A 66 -6.42 17.03 -2.47
C GLY A 66 -5.13 16.58 -1.76
N LEU A 67 -4.68 15.37 -1.99
CA LEU A 67 -3.44 14.83 -1.41
C LEU A 67 -2.26 15.02 -2.37
N PRO A 68 -1.11 15.58 -1.93
CA PRO A 68 0.09 15.69 -2.73
C PRO A 68 0.75 14.33 -2.99
N LEU A 69 0.94 13.98 -4.26
CA LEU A 69 1.86 12.94 -4.71
C LEU A 69 3.13 13.63 -5.21
N VAL A 70 4.28 13.33 -4.62
CA VAL A 70 5.54 14.07 -4.84
C VAL A 70 6.75 13.15 -5.05
N SER A 71 7.79 13.66 -5.67
CA SER A 71 9.08 12.97 -5.79
C SER A 71 10.23 13.90 -6.15
N SER A 72 11.45 13.34 -6.10
CA SER A 72 12.63 13.92 -6.73
C SER A 72 12.51 13.93 -8.26
N TRP A 73 13.43 14.59 -8.93
CA TRP A 73 13.53 14.62 -10.40
C TRP A 73 13.84 13.23 -11.01
N ARG A 74 14.36 12.29 -10.22
CA ARG A 74 14.82 10.98 -10.69
C ARG A 74 13.69 10.01 -11.00
N VAL A 75 12.52 10.20 -10.40
CA VAL A 75 11.35 9.33 -10.61
C VAL A 75 10.74 9.65 -11.98
N PRO A 76 10.50 8.66 -12.85
CA PRO A 76 9.88 8.89 -14.15
C PRO A 76 8.40 9.25 -14.01
N ASP A 77 7.88 10.03 -14.95
CA ASP A 77 6.46 10.45 -14.94
C ASP A 77 5.50 9.25 -15.04
N SER A 78 5.94 8.15 -15.65
CA SER A 78 5.16 6.90 -15.68
C SER A 78 4.85 6.36 -14.28
N ALA A 79 5.74 6.56 -13.28
CA ALA A 79 5.47 6.18 -11.90
C ALA A 79 4.36 7.05 -11.28
N PHE A 80 4.30 8.35 -11.65
CA PHE A 80 3.21 9.22 -11.25
C PHE A 80 1.88 8.78 -11.83
N VAL A 81 1.85 8.43 -13.13
CA VAL A 81 0.63 7.94 -13.79
C VAL A 81 0.11 6.67 -13.13
N ALA A 82 0.99 5.71 -12.83
CA ALA A 82 0.62 4.47 -12.16
C ALA A 82 0.14 4.73 -10.72
N ALA A 83 0.92 5.48 -9.93
CA ALA A 83 0.57 5.80 -8.56
C ALA A 83 -0.71 6.64 -8.45
N HIS A 84 -0.89 7.64 -9.33
CA HIS A 84 -2.11 8.45 -9.38
C HIS A 84 -3.36 7.56 -9.55
N ARG A 85 -3.29 6.61 -10.48
CA ARG A 85 -4.40 5.66 -10.71
C ARG A 85 -4.73 4.85 -9.46
N THR A 86 -3.70 4.28 -8.82
CA THR A 86 -3.84 3.50 -7.60
C THR A 86 -4.45 4.35 -6.46
N LEU A 87 -3.86 5.50 -6.18
CA LEU A 87 -4.29 6.39 -5.11
C LEU A 87 -5.70 6.95 -5.35
N TYR A 88 -6.03 7.26 -6.61
CA TYR A 88 -7.39 7.70 -6.96
C TYR A 88 -8.42 6.60 -6.65
N ALA A 89 -8.15 5.36 -7.04
CA ALA A 89 -9.04 4.23 -6.73
C ALA A 89 -9.23 4.04 -5.22
N MET A 90 -8.16 4.20 -4.44
CA MET A 90 -8.22 4.09 -2.98
C MET A 90 -8.97 5.25 -2.29
N THR A 91 -9.10 6.40 -2.95
CA THR A 91 -9.66 7.62 -2.33
C THR A 91 -11.01 8.04 -2.89
N CYS A 92 -11.42 7.56 -4.07
CA CYS A 92 -12.59 8.07 -4.78
C CYS A 92 -13.93 7.79 -4.08
N MET A 93 -14.00 6.80 -3.21
CA MET A 93 -15.20 6.47 -2.42
C MET A 93 -15.08 6.87 -0.93
N LEU A 94 -13.93 7.37 -0.50
CA LEU A 94 -13.80 7.85 0.87
C LEU A 94 -14.76 9.01 1.12
N LYS A 95 -15.38 9.01 2.29
CA LYS A 95 -16.23 10.12 2.71
C LYS A 95 -15.43 11.43 2.72
N PRO A 96 -16.06 12.58 2.39
CA PRO A 96 -15.38 13.87 2.40
C PRO A 96 -14.66 14.18 3.72
N GLU A 97 -15.23 13.78 4.85
CA GLU A 97 -14.67 13.97 6.18
C GLU A 97 -13.35 13.22 6.38
N VAL A 98 -13.21 12.04 5.77
CA VAL A 98 -11.98 11.24 5.81
C VAL A 98 -10.87 11.93 5.02
N LEU A 99 -11.17 12.35 3.79
CA LEU A 99 -10.22 13.11 2.96
C LEU A 99 -9.85 14.45 3.61
N ASP A 100 -10.81 15.16 4.16
CA ASP A 100 -10.59 16.41 4.88
C ASP A 100 -9.66 16.22 6.10
N ALA A 101 -9.82 15.13 6.85
CA ALA A 101 -8.93 14.81 7.96
C ALA A 101 -7.49 14.59 7.47
N MET A 102 -7.31 13.82 6.40
CA MET A 102 -6.00 13.58 5.80
C MET A 102 -5.36 14.87 5.27
N ILE A 103 -6.12 15.72 4.56
CA ILE A 103 -5.65 16.99 4.03
C ILE A 103 -5.24 17.95 5.18
N LYS A 104 -6.05 18.06 6.23
CA LYS A 104 -5.76 18.90 7.41
C LYS A 104 -4.53 18.42 8.18
N ALA A 105 -4.28 17.12 8.19
CA ALA A 105 -3.08 16.52 8.75
C ALA A 105 -1.84 16.66 7.84
N HIS A 106 -1.98 17.31 6.68
CA HIS A 106 -0.93 17.43 5.67
C HIS A 106 -0.41 16.07 5.15
N ALA A 107 -1.30 15.06 5.07
CA ALA A 107 -0.96 13.76 4.51
C ALA A 107 -0.50 13.91 3.07
N ARG A 108 0.57 13.22 2.72
CA ARG A 108 1.16 13.21 1.39
C ARG A 108 1.81 11.88 1.04
N ILE A 109 2.06 11.67 -0.22
CA ILE A 109 2.66 10.44 -0.73
C ILE A 109 3.95 10.80 -1.48
N ALA A 110 5.06 10.12 -1.16
CA ALA A 110 6.33 10.28 -1.85
C ALA A 110 6.73 9.00 -2.56
N ILE A 111 7.07 9.11 -3.85
CA ILE A 111 7.73 8.03 -4.58
C ILE A 111 9.23 8.26 -4.51
N MET A 112 9.99 7.27 -4.01
CA MET A 112 11.46 7.27 -4.08
C MET A 112 11.92 6.59 -5.36
N ALA A 113 12.95 7.13 -6.01
CA ALA A 113 13.53 6.50 -7.18
C ALA A 113 14.21 5.17 -6.81
N ARG A 114 14.34 4.25 -7.78
CA ARG A 114 14.99 2.95 -7.57
C ARG A 114 16.45 3.04 -7.08
N TYR A 115 17.10 4.19 -7.28
CA TYR A 115 18.46 4.46 -6.82
C TYR A 115 18.49 5.36 -5.57
N GLU A 116 17.34 5.67 -5.00
CA GLU A 116 17.22 6.38 -3.73
C GLU A 116 16.87 5.39 -2.62
N GLY A 117 17.39 5.65 -1.43
CA GLY A 117 17.04 4.93 -0.22
C GLY A 117 15.86 5.59 0.51
N THR A 118 15.32 4.91 1.48
CA THR A 118 14.30 5.46 2.37
C THR A 118 14.77 6.72 3.07
N THR A 119 16.04 6.79 3.44
CA THR A 119 16.64 7.94 4.13
C THR A 119 16.95 9.13 3.23
N ASP A 120 16.82 9.00 1.90
CA ASP A 120 16.89 10.14 0.98
C ASP A 120 15.61 11.00 1.03
N ILE A 121 14.46 10.39 1.41
CA ILE A 121 13.20 11.11 1.62
C ILE A 121 13.37 12.08 2.79
N PRO A 122 13.06 13.39 2.60
CA PRO A 122 13.32 14.42 3.62
C PRO A 122 12.77 14.11 5.00
N GLU A 123 11.53 13.61 5.07
CA GLU A 123 10.83 13.27 6.30
C GLU A 123 11.41 12.04 6.98
N HIS A 124 12.07 11.17 6.24
CA HIS A 124 12.68 9.93 6.76
C HIS A 124 14.18 10.05 7.06
N ARG A 125 14.80 11.20 6.80
CA ARG A 125 16.27 11.41 7.01
C ARG A 125 16.73 11.10 8.43
N TYR A 126 15.85 11.28 9.42
CA TYR A 126 16.20 10.98 10.81
C TYR A 126 16.50 9.50 11.06
N LEU A 127 16.01 8.59 10.19
CA LEU A 127 16.23 7.16 10.28
C LEU A 127 17.72 6.77 10.09
N VAL A 128 18.52 7.65 9.50
CA VAL A 128 19.99 7.45 9.41
C VAL A 128 20.64 7.33 10.79
N ASN A 129 20.02 7.88 11.82
CA ASN A 129 20.51 7.82 13.20
C ASN A 129 20.18 6.51 13.91
N ASP A 130 19.32 5.67 13.34
CA ASP A 130 19.04 4.34 13.85
C ASP A 130 20.12 3.36 13.34
N THR A 131 21.16 3.17 14.14
CA THR A 131 22.29 2.30 13.80
C THR A 131 21.97 0.81 13.94
N SER A 132 20.79 0.43 14.43
CA SER A 132 20.37 -0.97 14.57
C SER A 132 19.93 -1.59 13.24
N LEU A 133 19.52 -0.76 12.28
CA LEU A 133 19.01 -1.16 10.96
C LEU A 133 19.62 -0.31 9.85
N ASN A 134 19.81 -0.93 8.69
CA ASN A 134 20.02 -0.19 7.44
C ASN A 134 18.66 0.00 6.78
N TRP A 135 18.04 1.17 6.99
CA TRP A 135 16.70 1.48 6.52
C TRP A 135 16.57 1.43 4.99
N ASP A 136 17.59 1.82 4.25
CA ASP A 136 17.58 1.82 2.78
C ASP A 136 17.53 0.40 2.19
N LEU A 137 18.10 -0.58 2.91
CA LEU A 137 17.98 -1.99 2.56
C LEU A 137 16.73 -2.63 3.13
N ARG A 138 16.28 -2.12 4.27
CA ARG A 138 15.19 -2.71 5.05
C ARG A 138 13.82 -2.43 4.47
N ALA A 139 13.52 -1.18 4.14
CA ALA A 139 12.21 -0.72 3.73
C ALA A 139 12.27 -0.05 2.35
N ARG A 140 11.30 -0.38 1.50
CA ARG A 140 11.06 0.30 0.22
C ARG A 140 9.68 0.96 0.18
N GLY A 141 9.06 1.09 1.35
CA GLY A 141 7.85 1.81 1.65
C GLY A 141 7.70 1.98 3.14
N LEU A 142 7.01 3.03 3.58
CA LEU A 142 6.61 3.29 4.96
C LEU A 142 5.24 3.97 4.98
N GLY A 143 4.35 3.46 5.85
CA GLY A 143 3.00 3.99 6.02
C GLY A 143 2.98 5.32 6.76
N GLY A 144 2.07 6.22 6.36
CA GLY A 144 1.85 7.49 7.03
C GLY A 144 1.15 7.31 8.37
N THR A 145 1.54 8.12 9.35
CA THR A 145 0.92 8.20 10.69
C THR A 145 0.55 9.64 11.01
N ILE A 146 -0.19 9.87 12.09
CA ILE A 146 -0.55 11.23 12.49
C ILE A 146 0.68 12.07 12.87
N ASP A 147 1.72 11.44 13.41
CA ASP A 147 2.96 12.12 13.79
C ASP A 147 3.89 12.34 12.60
N GLU A 148 3.79 11.51 11.57
CA GLU A 148 4.55 11.59 10.32
C GLU A 148 3.62 11.27 9.14
N PRO A 149 2.86 12.28 8.64
CA PRO A 149 1.79 12.07 7.67
C PRO A 149 2.34 11.91 6.24
N LEU A 150 3.38 11.12 6.08
CA LEU A 150 3.99 10.76 4.81
C LEU A 150 3.92 9.27 4.57
N THR A 151 3.24 8.88 3.50
CA THR A 151 3.38 7.54 2.90
C THR A 151 4.52 7.58 1.90
N SER A 152 5.43 6.62 1.94
CA SER A 152 6.45 6.46 0.90
C SER A 152 6.37 5.10 0.22
N CYS A 153 6.77 5.04 -1.05
CA CYS A 153 6.89 3.80 -1.81
C CYS A 153 7.95 3.96 -2.90
N ALA A 154 8.60 2.86 -3.28
CA ALA A 154 9.63 2.88 -4.31
C ALA A 154 9.07 2.73 -5.72
N GLU A 155 9.70 3.40 -6.70
CA GLU A 155 9.29 3.34 -8.11
C GLU A 155 9.32 1.93 -8.68
N GLU A 156 10.25 1.07 -8.24
CA GLU A 156 10.34 -0.31 -8.72
C GLU A 156 9.13 -1.15 -8.34
N ASN A 157 8.50 -0.88 -7.19
CA ASN A 157 7.26 -1.53 -6.83
C ASN A 157 6.08 -0.92 -7.59
N VAL A 158 5.99 0.41 -7.68
CA VAL A 158 4.93 1.11 -8.42
C VAL A 158 4.89 0.71 -9.89
N LEU A 159 6.06 0.49 -10.52
CA LEU A 159 6.21 0.15 -11.93
C LEU A 159 6.46 -1.36 -12.18
N ALA A 160 6.45 -2.18 -11.13
CA ALA A 160 6.68 -3.61 -11.18
C ALA A 160 7.98 -3.99 -11.89
N TYR A 161 9.09 -3.32 -11.55
CA TYR A 161 10.40 -3.67 -12.09
C TYR A 161 10.90 -5.04 -11.58
N GLN A 162 11.71 -5.73 -12.36
CA GLN A 162 12.28 -7.02 -11.95
C GLN A 162 13.16 -6.96 -10.70
N ILE A 163 13.70 -5.78 -10.36
CA ILE A 163 14.48 -5.55 -9.14
C ILE A 163 13.61 -5.38 -7.90
N ASP A 164 12.29 -5.26 -8.06
CA ASP A 164 11.37 -5.15 -6.94
C ASP A 164 11.40 -6.43 -6.10
N LYS A 165 11.72 -6.28 -4.81
CA LYS A 165 11.75 -7.42 -3.88
C LYS A 165 10.36 -7.87 -3.41
N TYR A 166 9.31 -7.09 -3.72
CA TYR A 166 7.92 -7.37 -3.38
C TYR A 166 7.09 -7.70 -4.63
N HIS A 167 7.61 -8.62 -5.46
CA HIS A 167 7.09 -8.90 -6.81
C HIS A 167 5.59 -9.16 -6.91
N ALA A 168 4.99 -9.74 -5.89
CA ALA A 168 3.59 -10.16 -5.90
C ALA A 168 2.68 -9.21 -5.11
N GLU A 169 3.24 -8.16 -4.51
CA GLU A 169 2.53 -7.25 -3.62
C GLU A 169 2.55 -5.81 -4.15
N ASP A 170 1.45 -5.06 -3.98
CA ASP A 170 1.44 -3.62 -4.15
C ASP A 170 1.72 -2.91 -2.83
N ILE A 171 2.98 -2.50 -2.64
CA ILE A 171 3.41 -1.82 -1.41
C ILE A 171 2.83 -0.41 -1.30
N LEU A 172 2.56 0.27 -2.42
CA LEU A 172 1.89 1.57 -2.35
C LEU A 172 0.50 1.45 -1.74
N ILE A 173 -0.26 0.41 -2.11
CA ILE A 173 -1.60 0.15 -1.53
C ILE A 173 -1.47 -0.16 -0.04
N HIS A 174 -0.54 -1.02 0.35
CA HIS A 174 -0.29 -1.37 1.75
C HIS A 174 0.03 -0.14 2.61
N GLU A 175 1.05 0.61 2.23
CA GLU A 175 1.51 1.76 3.01
C GLU A 175 0.51 2.92 3.02
N PHE A 176 -0.22 3.12 1.93
CA PHE A 176 -1.25 4.15 1.90
C PHE A 176 -2.50 3.74 2.68
N ALA A 177 -2.80 2.44 2.80
CA ALA A 177 -3.86 1.95 3.69
C ALA A 177 -3.59 2.34 5.15
N HIS A 178 -2.34 2.28 5.63
CA HIS A 178 -1.99 2.79 6.95
C HIS A 178 -2.34 4.27 7.11
N ALA A 179 -2.05 5.12 6.11
CA ALA A 179 -2.39 6.53 6.16
C ALA A 179 -3.91 6.76 6.16
N ILE A 180 -4.66 6.04 5.32
CA ILE A 180 -6.13 6.10 5.32
C ILE A 180 -6.68 5.72 6.70
N HIS A 181 -6.18 4.64 7.31
CA HIS A 181 -6.59 4.21 8.64
C HIS A 181 -6.21 5.25 9.71
N CYS A 182 -4.89 5.50 9.87
CA CYS A 182 -4.36 6.24 11.01
C CYS A 182 -4.64 7.75 10.96
N ILE A 183 -4.74 8.35 9.76
CA ILE A 183 -4.89 9.79 9.57
C ILE A 183 -6.32 10.14 9.16
N GLY A 184 -6.94 9.28 8.34
CA GLY A 184 -8.29 9.52 7.82
C GLY A 184 -9.38 8.97 8.73
N LEU A 185 -9.54 7.65 8.72
CA LEU A 185 -10.67 6.96 9.35
C LEU A 185 -10.71 7.12 10.88
N MET A 186 -9.57 6.98 11.57
CA MET A 186 -9.52 7.15 13.03
C MET A 186 -9.94 8.55 13.50
N ILE A 187 -9.75 9.58 12.66
CA ILE A 187 -10.11 10.95 12.97
C ILE A 187 -11.56 11.25 12.59
N ALA A 188 -11.96 10.82 11.40
CA ALA A 188 -13.27 11.15 10.84
C ALA A 188 -14.39 10.23 11.35
N GLU A 189 -14.07 8.99 11.68
CA GLU A 189 -15.01 7.98 12.14
C GLU A 189 -14.59 7.43 13.51
N PRO A 190 -15.05 8.04 14.62
CA PRO A 190 -14.53 7.75 15.97
C PRO A 190 -14.69 6.29 16.44
N ASP A 191 -15.61 5.53 15.86
CA ASP A 191 -15.86 4.11 16.15
C ASP A 191 -15.10 3.15 15.22
N PHE A 192 -14.50 3.64 14.13
CA PHE A 192 -13.82 2.81 13.14
C PHE A 192 -12.73 1.94 13.76
N ASP A 193 -11.83 2.54 14.52
CA ASP A 193 -10.71 1.84 15.14
C ASP A 193 -11.17 0.75 16.11
N GLN A 194 -12.26 0.99 16.83
CA GLN A 194 -12.87 -0.01 17.71
C GLN A 194 -13.47 -1.17 16.91
N ARG A 195 -14.15 -0.89 15.79
CA ARG A 195 -14.72 -1.91 14.90
C ARG A 195 -13.61 -2.75 14.28
N LEU A 196 -12.57 -2.12 13.76
CA LEU A 196 -11.39 -2.81 13.21
C LEU A 196 -10.74 -3.71 14.26
N LYS A 197 -10.55 -3.22 15.47
CA LYS A 197 -10.01 -4.01 16.58
C LYS A 197 -10.89 -5.22 16.90
N GLN A 198 -12.21 -5.09 16.85
CA GLN A 198 -13.12 -6.22 17.08
C GLN A 198 -12.98 -7.29 15.99
N CYS A 199 -12.87 -6.90 14.71
CA CYS A 199 -12.59 -7.82 13.61
C CYS A 199 -11.25 -8.54 13.83
N TYR A 200 -10.18 -7.80 14.13
CA TYR A 200 -8.85 -8.35 14.38
C TYR A 200 -8.84 -9.37 15.54
N GLU A 201 -9.40 -9.02 16.69
CA GLU A 201 -9.42 -9.91 17.86
C GLU A 201 -10.26 -11.17 17.59
N LYS A 202 -11.35 -11.05 16.83
CA LYS A 202 -12.19 -12.18 16.42
C LYS A 202 -11.43 -13.11 15.47
N ALA A 203 -10.79 -12.57 14.44
CA ALA A 203 -9.99 -13.31 13.48
C ALA A 203 -8.81 -14.02 14.15
N LYS A 204 -8.12 -13.33 15.07
CA LYS A 204 -7.04 -13.87 15.89
C LYS A 204 -7.50 -15.01 16.78
N ALA A 205 -8.63 -14.84 17.47
CA ALA A 205 -9.22 -15.89 18.32
C ALA A 205 -9.68 -17.12 17.52
N ALA A 206 -10.07 -16.94 16.26
CA ALA A 206 -10.42 -18.02 15.34
C ALA A 206 -9.19 -18.74 14.75
N GLY A 207 -7.97 -18.22 14.98
CA GLY A 207 -6.71 -18.79 14.46
C GLY A 207 -6.49 -18.59 12.96
N ILE A 208 -7.32 -17.78 12.27
CA ILE A 208 -7.17 -17.56 10.83
C ILE A 208 -5.97 -16.69 10.49
N LEU A 209 -5.45 -15.93 11.46
CA LEU A 209 -4.26 -15.08 11.28
C LEU A 209 -2.95 -15.80 11.60
N ASP A 210 -2.99 -17.06 12.08
CA ASP A 210 -1.82 -17.77 12.54
C ASP A 210 -0.78 -17.92 11.41
N ASN A 211 0.49 -17.64 11.78
CA ASN A 211 1.62 -17.70 10.88
C ASN A 211 1.46 -16.84 9.61
N THR A 212 0.80 -15.67 9.74
CA THR A 212 0.71 -14.62 8.71
C THR A 212 1.21 -13.28 9.27
N TYR A 213 1.52 -12.31 8.40
CA TYR A 213 1.92 -10.97 8.81
C TYR A 213 0.77 -10.18 9.45
N ARG A 214 -0.47 -10.50 9.07
CA ARG A 214 -1.71 -9.91 9.62
C ARG A 214 -1.86 -10.08 11.14
N ILE A 215 -1.18 -11.07 11.76
CA ILE A 215 -1.25 -11.31 13.21
C ILE A 215 -0.47 -10.28 14.03
N THR A 216 0.39 -9.48 13.39
CA THR A 216 1.30 -8.53 14.05
C THR A 216 0.54 -7.53 14.89
N ASP A 217 -0.37 -6.79 14.28
CA ASP A 217 -1.29 -5.84 14.90
C ASP A 217 -2.49 -5.58 13.98
N LYS A 218 -3.43 -4.75 14.44
CA LYS A 218 -4.64 -4.43 13.67
C LYS A 218 -4.36 -3.51 12.48
N GLU A 219 -3.28 -2.76 12.52
CA GLU A 219 -2.84 -1.88 11.45
C GLU A 219 -2.36 -2.70 10.25
N GLU A 220 -1.52 -3.71 10.49
CA GLU A 220 -1.07 -4.65 9.46
C GLU A 220 -2.22 -5.52 8.95
N TYR A 221 -3.09 -5.97 9.85
CA TYR A 221 -4.29 -6.71 9.47
C TYR A 221 -5.17 -5.93 8.50
N PHE A 222 -5.34 -4.62 8.72
CA PHE A 222 -6.07 -3.74 7.81
C PHE A 222 -5.35 -3.56 6.48
N ALA A 223 -4.06 -3.23 6.50
CA ALA A 223 -3.28 -2.95 5.30
C ALA A 223 -3.18 -4.17 4.36
N GLU A 224 -2.93 -5.36 4.92
CA GLU A 224 -2.94 -6.63 4.18
C GLU A 224 -4.31 -6.90 3.53
N ALA A 225 -5.40 -6.65 4.26
CA ALA A 225 -6.74 -6.87 3.72
C ALA A 225 -7.11 -5.83 2.64
N VAL A 226 -6.59 -4.62 2.69
CA VAL A 226 -6.75 -3.64 1.60
C VAL A 226 -5.99 -4.09 0.34
N GLN A 227 -4.84 -4.76 0.47
CA GLN A 227 -4.18 -5.40 -0.68
C GLN A 227 -5.05 -6.52 -1.26
N ASP A 228 -5.68 -7.37 -0.43
CA ASP A 228 -6.63 -8.39 -0.92
C ASP A 228 -7.83 -7.75 -1.61
N TRP A 229 -8.38 -6.68 -1.02
CA TRP A 229 -9.52 -5.96 -1.59
C TRP A 229 -9.27 -5.51 -3.03
N PHE A 230 -8.07 -5.06 -3.33
CA PHE A 230 -7.66 -4.63 -4.66
C PHE A 230 -7.01 -5.72 -5.51
N ASN A 231 -6.99 -6.99 -5.06
CA ASN A 231 -6.42 -8.15 -5.75
C ASN A 231 -4.92 -7.99 -6.06
N VAL A 232 -4.15 -7.46 -5.13
CA VAL A 232 -2.73 -7.13 -5.29
C VAL A 232 -1.84 -7.62 -4.16
N ASN A 233 -2.31 -8.59 -3.39
CA ASN A 233 -1.52 -9.25 -2.36
C ASN A 233 -0.84 -10.52 -2.93
N ALA A 234 0.17 -11.03 -2.21
CA ALA A 234 0.84 -12.27 -2.57
C ALA A 234 0.01 -13.49 -2.15
N GLU A 235 -0.07 -14.48 -3.06
CA GLU A 235 -0.68 -15.78 -2.77
C GLU A 235 0.36 -16.79 -2.31
N MET A 236 0.07 -17.47 -1.20
CA MET A 236 0.82 -18.63 -0.73
C MET A 236 -0.13 -19.77 -0.37
N PRO A 237 -0.04 -20.95 -1.02
CA PRO A 237 -0.94 -22.08 -0.76
C PRO A 237 -0.91 -22.55 0.70
N HIS A 238 0.21 -22.32 1.40
CA HIS A 238 0.40 -22.55 2.83
C HIS A 238 1.03 -21.32 3.44
N THR A 239 0.69 -21.04 4.69
CA THR A 239 1.24 -19.90 5.43
C THR A 239 2.77 -19.98 5.52
N ASP A 240 3.46 -18.89 5.20
CA ASP A 240 4.93 -18.79 5.17
C ASP A 240 5.51 -17.85 6.24
N GLY A 241 4.69 -17.40 7.17
CA GLY A 241 5.03 -16.39 8.17
C GLY A 241 4.64 -14.98 7.76
N LYS A 242 4.13 -14.80 6.53
CA LYS A 242 3.63 -13.53 5.99
C LYS A 242 2.28 -13.70 5.32
N HIS A 243 2.22 -14.48 4.26
CA HIS A 243 1.07 -14.65 3.40
C HIS A 243 0.41 -16.00 3.59
N ASN A 244 -0.79 -16.14 3.05
CA ASN A 244 -1.55 -17.36 2.95
C ASN A 244 -2.29 -17.42 1.60
N TRP A 245 -3.30 -18.27 1.50
CA TRP A 245 -4.08 -18.43 0.27
C TRP A 245 -5.03 -17.26 -0.04
N CYS A 246 -5.36 -16.43 0.98
CA CYS A 246 -6.24 -15.29 0.81
C CYS A 246 -5.45 -14.08 0.26
N ASN A 247 -5.66 -13.72 -0.99
CA ASN A 247 -5.00 -12.61 -1.66
C ASN A 247 -5.90 -11.83 -2.62
N THR A 248 -7.19 -12.18 -2.67
CA THR A 248 -8.19 -11.52 -3.50
C THR A 248 -9.40 -11.07 -2.68
N ARG A 249 -10.15 -10.09 -3.19
CA ARG A 249 -11.40 -9.61 -2.58
C ARG A 249 -12.42 -10.72 -2.42
N GLU A 250 -12.54 -11.62 -3.40
CA GLU A 250 -13.45 -12.75 -3.35
C GLU A 250 -13.08 -13.72 -2.24
N GLU A 251 -11.81 -14.04 -2.12
CA GLU A 251 -11.29 -14.91 -1.04
C GLU A 251 -11.41 -14.25 0.33
N LEU A 252 -11.13 -12.93 0.43
CA LEU A 252 -11.30 -12.18 1.67
C LEU A 252 -12.73 -12.27 2.21
N LYS A 253 -13.71 -12.27 1.34
CA LYS A 253 -15.13 -12.40 1.71
C LYS A 253 -15.43 -13.71 2.43
N ASP A 254 -14.78 -14.81 2.02
CA ASP A 254 -14.92 -16.12 2.64
C ASP A 254 -13.98 -16.29 3.84
N TYR A 255 -12.78 -15.70 3.77
CA TYR A 255 -11.75 -15.80 4.79
C TYR A 255 -12.08 -14.98 6.05
N ASP A 256 -12.51 -13.73 5.88
CA ASP A 256 -12.86 -12.79 6.95
C ASP A 256 -14.04 -11.88 6.54
N PRO A 257 -15.27 -12.38 6.64
CA PRO A 257 -16.46 -11.65 6.21
C PRO A 257 -16.71 -10.35 6.98
N ASP A 258 -16.27 -10.27 8.25
CA ASP A 258 -16.44 -9.06 9.05
C ASP A 258 -15.52 -7.94 8.55
N LEU A 259 -14.25 -8.27 8.28
CA LEU A 259 -13.30 -7.33 7.71
C LEU A 259 -13.68 -6.94 6.28
N TYR A 260 -14.11 -7.90 5.46
CA TYR A 260 -14.66 -7.62 4.13
C TYR A 260 -15.79 -6.57 4.19
N ALA A 261 -16.77 -6.76 5.08
CA ALA A 261 -17.87 -5.82 5.25
C ALA A 261 -17.41 -4.42 5.67
N LEU A 262 -16.39 -4.36 6.54
CA LEU A 262 -15.80 -3.08 6.98
C LEU A 262 -15.11 -2.35 5.81
N LEU A 263 -14.37 -3.07 4.96
CA LEU A 263 -13.70 -2.47 3.80
C LEU A 263 -14.67 -2.01 2.72
N ALA A 264 -15.78 -2.74 2.53
CA ALA A 264 -16.83 -2.40 1.57
C ALA A 264 -17.50 -1.04 1.82
N GLU A 265 -17.40 -0.51 3.04
CA GLU A 265 -17.93 0.82 3.38
C GLU A 265 -17.05 1.96 2.80
N HIS A 266 -15.78 1.67 2.42
CA HIS A 266 -14.77 2.69 2.14
C HIS A 266 -14.12 2.58 0.76
N PHE A 267 -14.10 1.38 0.16
CA PHE A 267 -13.36 1.14 -1.08
C PHE A 267 -14.24 0.62 -2.22
N PRO A 268 -13.97 1.04 -3.49
CA PRO A 268 -14.68 0.53 -4.65
C PRO A 268 -14.28 -0.92 -4.94
N GLU A 269 -15.22 -1.69 -5.49
CA GLU A 269 -14.93 -3.03 -6.00
C GLU A 269 -14.20 -2.96 -7.36
N THR A 270 -12.96 -2.49 -7.33
CA THR A 270 -12.10 -2.31 -8.50
C THR A 270 -10.94 -3.29 -8.47
N ASP A 271 -10.66 -3.91 -9.60
CA ASP A 271 -9.50 -4.78 -9.77
C ASP A 271 -8.27 -3.95 -10.18
N MET A 272 -7.28 -3.83 -9.29
CA MET A 272 -6.03 -3.12 -9.53
C MET A 272 -4.92 -4.02 -10.08
N GLN A 273 -5.09 -5.34 -10.05
CA GLN A 273 -4.11 -6.32 -10.52
C GLN A 273 -3.71 -6.10 -11.98
N ILE A 274 -4.65 -5.63 -12.81
CA ILE A 274 -4.43 -5.43 -14.24
C ILE A 274 -3.32 -4.43 -14.52
N SER A 275 -3.17 -3.41 -13.69
CA SER A 275 -2.20 -2.33 -13.93
C SER A 275 -0.76 -2.74 -13.62
N LYS A 276 -0.54 -3.70 -12.73
CA LYS A 276 0.76 -4.00 -12.17
C LYS A 276 1.25 -5.43 -12.48
N HIS A 277 0.62 -6.42 -11.90
CA HIS A 277 1.18 -7.78 -11.88
C HIS A 277 1.13 -8.52 -13.21
N LYS A 278 0.15 -8.24 -14.06
CA LYS A 278 0.07 -8.84 -15.41
C LYS A 278 1.11 -8.30 -16.40
N LYS A 279 1.80 -7.20 -16.07
CA LYS A 279 2.78 -6.53 -16.94
C LYS A 279 4.22 -6.62 -16.47
N THR A 280 4.50 -7.35 -15.42
CA THR A 280 5.85 -7.45 -14.82
C THR A 280 6.92 -7.85 -15.82
N ASN A 281 6.59 -8.78 -16.74
CA ASN A 281 7.54 -9.24 -17.74
C ASN A 281 7.85 -8.22 -18.85
N GLU A 282 6.99 -7.23 -19.04
CA GLU A 282 7.16 -6.18 -20.05
C GLU A 282 7.87 -4.94 -19.48
N ILE A 283 7.58 -4.59 -18.24
CA ILE A 283 8.06 -3.35 -17.59
C ILE A 283 9.43 -3.56 -16.93
N GLY A 284 9.71 -4.75 -16.44
CA GLY A 284 10.94 -5.06 -15.71
C GLY A 284 12.20 -5.29 -16.56
N ARG A 285 12.18 -5.05 -17.86
CA ARG A 285 13.29 -5.31 -18.77
C ARG A 285 14.15 -4.08 -19.08
N TYR A 286 14.62 -3.37 -18.05
CA TYR A 286 15.55 -2.25 -18.24
C TYR A 286 16.82 -2.44 -17.43
#